data_54b0db283244e56cadcc677cdadb8ae8
#
_entry.id   54b0db283244e56cadcc677cdadb8ae8
#
_cell.length_a   1.000
_cell.length_b   1.000
_cell.length_c   1.000
_cell.angle_alpha   90.00
_cell.angle_beta   90.00
_cell.angle_gamma   90.00
#
_symmetry.space_group_name_H-M   'P 1'
#
loop_
_entity.id
_entity.type
_entity.pdbx_description
1 polymer ?
#
loop_
_entity_poly.entity_id
_entity_poly.type
_entity_poly.pdbx_seq_one_letter_code
_entity_poly.pdbx_strand_id
1 'polypeptide(L)'
;MYIVDGSGYYKKSSPIVQIYPDGHYDTNDESEGAEVSRTGTGQYHITGILGYNSDGAWGVNGGISVPKDNNGLELVYVDDRVQKDGSIIIETCHRQHAHLPERFQNWRLKEVTPEGERIFYQDGEPC
;
A
#
# COMPACT_ATOMS: atom_id res chain seq x y z
N MET A 1 -2.28 20.91 -6.13
CA MET A 1 -1.10 20.97 -6.95
C MET A 1 -1.36 20.47 -8.35
N TYR A 2 -0.54 20.89 -9.29
CA TYR A 2 -0.86 20.72 -10.70
C TYR A 2 0.34 20.20 -11.47
N ILE A 3 0.09 19.37 -12.47
CA ILE A 3 1.08 19.01 -13.47
C ILE A 3 0.68 19.68 -14.79
N VAL A 4 1.69 20.02 -15.60
CA VAL A 4 1.44 20.59 -16.93
C VAL A 4 1.22 19.44 -17.90
N ASP A 5 0.09 19.44 -18.59
CA ASP A 5 -0.14 18.46 -19.64
C ASP A 5 0.45 18.95 -20.98
N GLY A 6 0.34 18.17 -22.03
CA GLY A 6 0.90 18.47 -23.33
C GLY A 6 0.26 19.65 -24.04
N SER A 7 -0.86 20.15 -23.55
CA SER A 7 -1.55 21.32 -24.14
C SER A 7 -1.24 22.62 -23.38
N GLY A 8 -0.41 22.55 -22.33
CA GLY A 8 -0.07 23.70 -21.51
C GLY A 8 -1.03 23.99 -20.37
N TYR A 9 -2.04 23.17 -20.18
CA TYR A 9 -2.94 23.28 -19.04
C TYR A 9 -2.37 22.55 -17.84
N TYR A 10 -2.74 23.01 -16.64
CA TYR A 10 -2.38 22.36 -15.40
C TYR A 10 -3.48 21.40 -14.99
N LYS A 11 -3.09 20.17 -14.68
CA LYS A 11 -3.98 19.20 -14.07
C LYS A 11 -3.67 19.11 -12.59
N LYS A 12 -4.71 19.05 -11.78
CA LYS A 12 -4.53 18.84 -10.36
C LYS A 12 -3.93 17.45 -10.16
N SER A 13 -2.77 17.37 -9.51
CA SER A 13 -2.17 16.10 -9.14
C SER A 13 -2.44 15.80 -7.69
N SER A 14 -2.42 14.54 -7.33
CA SER A 14 -2.56 14.09 -5.96
C SER A 14 -1.18 13.82 -5.37
N PRO A 15 -1.00 14.02 -4.06
CA PRO A 15 0.19 13.54 -3.40
C PRO A 15 0.28 12.03 -3.54
N ILE A 16 1.49 11.54 -3.83
CA ILE A 16 1.75 10.11 -4.01
C ILE A 16 2.87 9.70 -3.07
N VAL A 17 2.63 8.67 -2.30
CA VAL A 17 3.65 8.00 -1.49
C VAL A 17 3.65 6.54 -1.92
N GLN A 18 4.79 6.09 -2.43
CA GLN A 18 4.97 4.71 -2.85
C GLN A 18 5.74 3.96 -1.77
N ILE A 19 5.16 2.89 -1.25
CA ILE A 19 5.72 2.13 -0.14
C ILE A 19 6.10 0.74 -0.63
N TYR A 20 7.32 0.32 -0.29
CA TYR A 20 7.85 -1.00 -0.62
C TYR A 20 7.83 -1.90 0.62
N PRO A 21 7.79 -3.23 0.43
CA PRO A 21 7.67 -4.18 1.55
C PRO A 21 8.78 -4.11 2.60
N ASP A 22 9.96 -3.64 2.23
CA ASP A 22 11.09 -3.50 3.15
C ASP A 22 11.05 -2.21 3.98
N GLY A 23 10.02 -1.39 3.79
CA GLY A 23 9.89 -0.10 4.45
C GLY A 23 10.48 1.07 3.66
N HIS A 24 11.12 0.80 2.52
CA HIS A 24 11.57 1.83 1.61
C HIS A 24 10.37 2.58 1.02
N TYR A 25 10.53 3.87 0.74
CA TYR A 25 9.42 4.65 0.16
C TYR A 25 9.93 5.75 -0.75
N ASP A 26 9.08 6.13 -1.70
CA ASP A 26 9.31 7.26 -2.59
C ASP A 26 8.13 8.24 -2.50
N THR A 27 8.43 9.51 -2.69
CA THR A 27 7.43 10.58 -2.69
C THR A 27 7.49 11.33 -4.00
N ASN A 28 6.42 12.07 -4.31
CA ASN A 28 6.44 13.03 -5.40
C ASN A 28 6.50 14.46 -4.82
N ASP A 29 6.47 15.48 -5.68
CA ASP A 29 6.55 16.87 -5.23
C ASP A 29 5.42 17.24 -4.28
N GLU A 30 4.26 16.61 -4.43
CA GLU A 30 3.08 16.90 -3.62
C GLU A 30 3.18 16.32 -2.22
N SER A 31 3.95 15.26 -2.07
CA SER A 31 4.12 14.54 -0.80
C SER A 31 5.51 14.75 -0.21
N GLU A 32 6.25 15.73 -0.71
CA GLU A 32 7.55 16.07 -0.16
C GLU A 32 7.44 16.36 1.34
N GLY A 33 8.31 15.76 2.13
CA GLY A 33 8.28 15.88 3.57
C GLY A 33 7.51 14.75 4.27
N ALA A 34 6.77 13.93 3.53
CA ALA A 34 6.16 12.74 4.10
C ALA A 34 7.23 11.72 4.48
N GLU A 35 7.06 11.10 5.63
CA GLU A 35 7.95 10.05 6.12
C GLU A 35 7.16 8.79 6.38
N VAL A 36 7.72 7.64 6.00
CA VAL A 36 7.10 6.34 6.21
C VAL A 36 8.02 5.52 7.11
N SER A 37 7.43 4.96 8.16
CA SER A 37 8.12 4.05 9.06
C SER A 37 7.40 2.70 9.03
N ARG A 38 8.17 1.63 8.83
CA ARG A 38 7.62 0.28 8.95
C ARG A 38 7.63 -0.10 10.43
N THR A 39 6.44 -0.20 11.00
CA THR A 39 6.28 -0.45 12.44
C THR A 39 6.14 -1.93 12.78
N GLY A 40 5.98 -2.76 11.78
CA GLY A 40 5.86 -4.21 11.94
C GLY A 40 5.63 -4.86 10.60
N THR A 41 5.45 -6.17 10.59
CA THR A 41 5.13 -6.89 9.35
C THR A 41 3.80 -6.39 8.80
N GLY A 42 3.84 -5.85 7.59
CA GLY A 42 2.64 -5.31 6.95
C GLY A 42 2.07 -4.07 7.61
N GLN A 43 2.84 -3.37 8.44
CA GLN A 43 2.37 -2.18 9.15
C GLN A 43 3.26 -0.99 8.83
N TYR A 44 2.66 0.12 8.42
CA TYR A 44 3.36 1.33 8.04
C TYR A 44 2.71 2.55 8.67
N HIS A 45 3.52 3.51 9.07
CA HIS A 45 3.06 4.77 9.66
C HIS A 45 3.58 5.93 8.80
N ILE A 46 2.67 6.73 8.27
CA ILE A 46 3.00 7.87 7.42
C ILE A 46 2.80 9.15 8.20
N THR A 47 3.85 9.97 8.28
CA THR A 47 3.85 11.25 8.98
C THR A 47 4.36 12.36 8.05
N GLY A 48 4.34 13.60 8.54
CA GLY A 48 4.91 14.73 7.80
C GLY A 48 4.03 15.23 6.66
N ILE A 49 2.76 14.87 6.65
CA ILE A 49 1.83 15.25 5.60
C ILE A 49 1.21 16.59 5.97
N LEU A 50 1.84 17.66 5.50
CA LEU A 50 1.34 19.00 5.80
C LEU A 50 0.11 19.31 4.98
N GLY A 51 -0.85 19.98 5.62
CA GLY A 51 -2.08 20.35 4.95
C GLY A 51 -3.06 19.22 4.73
N TYR A 52 -2.72 18.02 5.19
CA TYR A 52 -3.65 16.91 5.14
C TYR A 52 -4.83 17.19 6.07
N ASN A 53 -6.00 16.91 5.59
CA ASN A 53 -7.20 16.98 6.41
C ASN A 53 -8.02 15.71 6.21
N SER A 54 -9.11 15.60 6.93
CA SER A 54 -9.92 14.38 6.92
C SER A 54 -10.82 14.24 5.69
N ASP A 55 -10.59 15.00 4.64
CA ASP A 55 -11.44 14.94 3.45
C ASP A 55 -11.12 13.78 2.50
N GLY A 56 -10.15 12.96 2.85
CA GLY A 56 -9.82 11.79 2.06
C GLY A 56 -8.78 12.02 0.99
N ALA A 57 -8.10 13.17 0.98
CA ALA A 57 -7.09 13.45 -0.04
C ALA A 57 -5.91 12.46 -0.02
N TRP A 58 -5.71 11.77 1.08
CA TRP A 58 -4.56 10.91 1.31
C TRP A 58 -4.92 9.44 1.50
N GLY A 59 -5.69 8.91 0.60
CA GLY A 59 -5.83 7.47 0.55
C GLY A 59 -7.06 6.90 1.21
N VAL A 60 -7.85 7.71 1.81
CA VAL A 60 -9.15 7.26 2.31
C VAL A 60 -10.09 7.11 1.11
N ASN A 61 -10.93 6.09 1.16
CA ASN A 61 -11.96 5.87 0.14
C ASN A 61 -11.42 5.69 -1.28
N GLY A 62 -10.40 4.85 -1.43
CA GLY A 62 -9.93 4.45 -2.74
C GLY A 62 -8.72 5.22 -3.25
N GLY A 63 -8.12 6.05 -2.43
CA GLY A 63 -6.86 6.69 -2.77
C GLY A 63 -5.63 5.79 -2.69
N ILE A 64 -5.80 4.52 -2.34
CA ILE A 64 -4.72 3.56 -2.20
C ILE A 64 -4.76 2.55 -3.33
N SER A 65 -3.61 2.36 -3.97
CA SER A 65 -3.42 1.30 -4.97
C SER A 65 -2.51 0.21 -4.40
N VAL A 66 -2.86 -1.03 -4.66
CA VAL A 66 -2.06 -2.18 -4.24
C VAL A 66 -1.64 -2.99 -5.47
N PRO A 67 -0.57 -3.81 -5.35
CA PRO A 67 -0.16 -4.66 -6.47
C PRO A 67 -1.26 -5.63 -6.88
N LYS A 68 -1.30 -5.91 -8.17
CA LYS A 68 -2.29 -6.82 -8.76
C LYS A 68 -1.58 -7.89 -9.58
N ASP A 69 -2.25 -9.04 -9.70
CA ASP A 69 -1.77 -10.09 -10.58
C ASP A 69 -2.16 -9.83 -12.05
N ASN A 70 -1.84 -10.79 -12.93
CA ASN A 70 -2.14 -10.67 -14.35
C ASN A 70 -3.65 -10.64 -14.67
N ASN A 71 -4.48 -11.04 -13.73
CA ASN A 71 -5.93 -11.06 -13.87
C ASN A 71 -6.59 -9.83 -13.21
N GLY A 72 -5.79 -8.88 -12.76
CA GLY A 72 -6.29 -7.67 -12.13
C GLY A 72 -6.76 -7.83 -10.69
N LEU A 73 -6.37 -8.92 -10.04
CA LEU A 73 -6.78 -9.20 -8.67
C LEU A 73 -5.73 -8.71 -7.68
N GLU A 74 -6.17 -8.02 -6.65
CA GLU A 74 -5.27 -7.48 -5.64
C GLU A 74 -4.56 -8.60 -4.89
N LEU A 75 -3.25 -8.42 -4.65
CA LEU A 75 -2.39 -9.40 -3.97
C LEU A 75 -2.43 -9.27 -2.46
N VAL A 76 -2.91 -8.15 -1.94
CA VAL A 76 -3.00 -7.89 -0.51
C VAL A 76 -4.32 -7.21 -0.18
N TYR A 77 -4.80 -7.42 1.05
CA TYR A 77 -5.78 -6.54 1.65
C TYR A 77 -5.06 -5.33 2.19
N VAL A 78 -5.68 -4.17 2.14
CA VAL A 78 -5.14 -2.95 2.73
C VAL A 78 -6.19 -2.30 3.62
N ASP A 79 -5.76 -1.86 4.80
CA ASP A 79 -6.56 -1.09 5.73
C ASP A 79 -5.80 0.19 6.05
N ASP A 80 -6.49 1.32 5.99
CA ASP A 80 -5.89 2.61 6.29
C ASP A 80 -6.69 3.34 7.35
N ARG A 81 -5.99 3.98 8.28
CA ARG A 81 -6.60 4.74 9.37
C ARG A 81 -5.91 6.08 9.52
N VAL A 82 -6.68 7.15 9.46
CA VAL A 82 -6.19 8.50 9.70
C VAL A 82 -6.26 8.78 11.18
N GLN A 83 -5.15 9.22 11.76
CA GLN A 83 -5.03 9.53 13.16
C GLN A 83 -5.43 11.00 13.42
N LYS A 84 -5.66 11.33 14.68
CA LYS A 84 -6.05 12.70 15.08
C LYS A 84 -5.00 13.74 14.71
N ASP A 85 -3.74 13.36 14.68
CA ASP A 85 -2.63 14.25 14.32
C ASP A 85 -2.43 14.37 12.81
N GLY A 86 -3.28 13.72 12.00
CA GLY A 86 -3.18 13.71 10.55
C GLY A 86 -2.30 12.63 10.00
N SER A 87 -1.61 11.86 10.83
CA SER A 87 -0.82 10.72 10.35
C SER A 87 -1.73 9.59 9.89
N ILE A 88 -1.17 8.68 9.08
CA ILE A 88 -1.92 7.56 8.53
C ILE A 88 -1.22 6.26 8.92
N ILE A 89 -2.01 5.31 9.42
CA ILE A 89 -1.54 3.94 9.65
C ILE A 89 -2.08 3.06 8.54
N ILE A 90 -1.19 2.32 7.89
CA ILE A 90 -1.55 1.39 6.83
C ILE A 90 -1.18 -0.02 7.27
N GLU A 91 -2.11 -0.95 7.11
CA GLU A 91 -1.88 -2.36 7.36
C GLU A 91 -2.14 -3.14 6.09
N THR A 92 -1.24 -4.07 5.76
CA THR A 92 -1.38 -4.95 4.61
C THR A 92 -1.39 -6.40 5.06
N CYS A 93 -2.24 -7.20 4.43
CA CYS A 93 -2.38 -8.62 4.73
C CYS A 93 -2.47 -9.40 3.44
N HIS A 94 -1.97 -10.62 3.46
CA HIS A 94 -1.99 -11.50 2.29
C HIS A 94 -3.43 -11.77 1.84
N ARG A 95 -3.67 -11.64 0.53
CA ARG A 95 -4.97 -11.96 -0.08
C ARG A 95 -4.79 -13.11 -1.05
N GLN A 96 -5.31 -14.27 -0.66
CA GLN A 96 -5.07 -15.51 -1.39
C GLN A 96 -6.04 -15.73 -2.54
N HIS A 97 -7.25 -15.21 -2.48
CA HIS A 97 -8.32 -15.52 -3.44
C HIS A 97 -8.66 -17.02 -3.43
N ALA A 98 -8.91 -17.55 -2.23
CA ALA A 98 -9.14 -18.98 -2.03
C ALA A 98 -10.38 -19.53 -2.74
N HIS A 99 -11.26 -18.66 -3.22
CA HIS A 99 -12.45 -19.05 -4.00
C HIS A 99 -12.13 -19.42 -5.45
N LEU A 100 -10.91 -19.14 -5.91
CA LEU A 100 -10.49 -19.44 -7.28
C LEU A 100 -9.88 -20.83 -7.36
N PRO A 101 -9.80 -21.40 -8.60
CA PRO A 101 -9.00 -22.61 -8.79
C PRO A 101 -7.58 -22.43 -8.27
N GLU A 102 -7.03 -23.49 -7.71
CA GLU A 102 -5.75 -23.44 -7.00
C GLU A 102 -4.63 -22.75 -7.79
N ARG A 103 -4.52 -23.05 -9.09
CA ARG A 103 -3.47 -22.46 -9.93
C ARG A 103 -3.62 -20.95 -10.17
N PHE A 104 -4.79 -20.38 -9.88
CA PHE A 104 -5.04 -18.95 -10.03
C PHE A 104 -5.03 -18.20 -8.71
N GLN A 105 -4.86 -18.92 -7.60
CA GLN A 105 -4.76 -18.30 -6.28
C GLN A 105 -3.39 -17.63 -6.12
N ASN A 106 -3.34 -16.65 -5.23
CA ASN A 106 -2.10 -15.95 -4.91
C ASN A 106 -1.35 -16.70 -3.81
N TRP A 107 -0.30 -17.41 -4.21
CA TRP A 107 0.58 -18.14 -3.28
C TRP A 107 1.83 -17.33 -3.02
N ARG A 108 2.08 -16.97 -1.77
CA ARG A 108 3.28 -16.26 -1.37
C ARG A 108 4.05 -17.08 -0.35
N LEU A 109 5.29 -17.38 -0.68
CA LEU A 109 6.17 -18.13 0.19
C LEU A 109 6.56 -17.28 1.40
N LYS A 110 6.33 -17.81 2.60
CA LYS A 110 6.71 -17.17 3.86
C LYS A 110 8.07 -17.62 4.33
N GLU A 111 8.29 -18.93 4.34
CA GLU A 111 9.56 -19.51 4.75
C GLU A 111 9.72 -20.92 4.19
N VAL A 112 10.97 -21.41 4.22
CA VAL A 112 11.28 -22.80 3.94
C VAL A 112 11.90 -23.39 5.20
N THR A 113 11.35 -24.49 5.69
CA THR A 113 11.87 -25.15 6.89
C THR A 113 13.22 -25.81 6.61
N PRO A 114 14.00 -26.16 7.66
CA PRO A 114 15.26 -26.91 7.45
C PRO A 114 15.08 -28.23 6.70
N GLU A 115 13.89 -28.83 6.79
CA GLU A 115 13.56 -30.08 6.06
C GLU A 115 13.14 -29.83 4.60
N GLY A 116 13.11 -28.58 4.15
CA GLY A 116 12.73 -28.22 2.80
C GLY A 116 11.24 -28.03 2.58
N GLU A 117 10.45 -28.05 3.63
CA GLU A 117 9.02 -27.80 3.54
C GLU A 117 8.76 -26.32 3.28
N ARG A 118 7.89 -26.01 2.32
CA ARG A 118 7.50 -24.64 2.00
C ARG A 118 6.27 -24.26 2.81
N ILE A 119 6.39 -23.12 3.49
CA ILE A 119 5.28 -22.56 4.26
C ILE A 119 4.84 -21.26 3.58
N PHE A 120 3.56 -21.17 3.26
CA PHE A 120 2.99 -20.03 2.57
C PHE A 120 2.20 -19.14 3.52
N TYR A 121 2.10 -17.86 3.20
CA TYR A 121 1.19 -16.97 3.90
C TYR A 121 -0.23 -17.44 3.74
N GLN A 122 -0.99 -17.30 4.80
CA GLN A 122 -2.42 -17.60 4.78
C GLN A 122 -3.21 -16.34 4.48
N ASP A 123 -4.42 -16.52 3.97
CA ASP A 123 -5.31 -15.40 3.69
C ASP A 123 -5.55 -14.57 4.96
N GLY A 124 -5.33 -13.25 4.85
CA GLY A 124 -5.48 -12.34 5.98
C GLY A 124 -4.28 -12.26 6.92
N GLU A 125 -3.23 -13.02 6.66
CA GLU A 125 -2.00 -12.96 7.47
C GLU A 125 -1.24 -11.67 7.15
N PRO A 126 -0.72 -10.93 8.15
CA PRO A 126 0.08 -9.72 7.89
C PRO A 126 1.30 -10.04 7.03
N CYS A 127 1.52 -9.20 6.02
CA CYS A 127 2.64 -9.41 5.11
C CYS A 127 3.21 -8.09 4.55
#